data_bdc0d840b76fec5c99fa8fb66bc2e2ec
#
_entry.id   bdc0d840b76fec5c99fa8fb66bc2e2ec
#
_cell.length_a   1.000
_cell.length_b   1.000
_cell.length_c   1.000
_cell.angle_alpha   90.00
_cell.angle_beta   90.00
_cell.angle_gamma   90.00
#
_symmetry.space_group_name_H-M   'P 1'
#
loop_
_entity.id
_entity.type
_entity.pdbx_description
1 polymer ?
#
loop_
_entity_poly.entity_id
_entity_poly.type
_entity_poly.pdbx_seq_one_letter_code
_entity_poly.pdbx_strand_id
1 'polypeptide(L)'
;MFAHQALFHILGFHALSMAFSSFFMLVESMFFAIFLTFPRFVTTFVAYIRTLIDNHMQGYPTKQHGVAVKRYCRTMNLKADDALIREYIHRHSEGQVWPEILEGIRSVGILEMEIYLLGNRLFMIVETPVDFDWDSAMERLATLPRQQEWEDYMSIFQDCREGDTADEKWMMMDQIFRLYE
;
A
#
# COMPACT_ATOMS: atom_id res chain seq x y z
N MET A 1 7.42 -11.98 56.03
CA MET A 1 6.27 -11.46 55.28
C MET A 1 6.52 -11.37 53.77
N PHE A 2 7.77 -11.41 53.29
CA PHE A 2 8.12 -11.33 51.86
C PHE A 2 8.11 -12.67 51.10
N ALA A 3 8.20 -13.81 51.77
CA ALA A 3 8.24 -15.11 51.11
C ALA A 3 6.87 -15.61 50.60
N HIS A 4 5.76 -15.16 51.21
CA HIS A 4 4.41 -15.53 50.78
C HIS A 4 3.94 -14.82 49.50
N GLN A 5 4.42 -13.59 49.24
CA GLN A 5 4.05 -12.86 48.04
C GLN A 5 4.76 -13.41 46.77
N ALA A 6 6.00 -13.85 46.91
CA ALA A 6 6.76 -14.43 45.78
C ALA A 6 6.16 -15.79 45.31
N LEU A 7 5.63 -16.56 46.28
CA LEU A 7 5.02 -17.87 45.95
C LEU A 7 3.70 -17.72 45.16
N PHE A 8 2.91 -16.69 45.48
CA PHE A 8 1.64 -16.38 44.77
C PHE A 8 1.88 -15.90 43.33
N HIS A 9 2.95 -15.13 43.10
CA HIS A 9 3.30 -14.69 41.75
C HIS A 9 3.81 -15.86 40.89
N ILE A 10 4.59 -16.79 41.42
CA ILE A 10 5.10 -17.95 40.69
C ILE A 10 3.99 -18.94 40.36
N LEU A 11 3.06 -19.20 41.27
CA LEU A 11 1.91 -20.07 41.05
C LEU A 11 0.92 -19.47 40.06
N GLY A 12 0.71 -18.14 40.10
CA GLY A 12 -0.12 -17.42 39.12
C GLY A 12 0.45 -17.47 37.71
N PHE A 13 1.76 -17.34 37.57
CA PHE A 13 2.45 -17.42 36.25
C PHE A 13 2.41 -18.84 35.66
N HIS A 14 2.58 -19.88 36.48
CA HIS A 14 2.44 -21.27 36.07
C HIS A 14 1.00 -21.64 35.68
N ALA A 15 0.00 -21.16 36.41
CA ALA A 15 -1.39 -21.40 36.08
C ALA A 15 -1.80 -20.71 34.75
N LEU A 16 -1.31 -19.48 34.53
CA LEU A 16 -1.54 -18.74 33.29
C LEU A 16 -0.83 -19.42 32.09
N SER A 17 0.39 -19.89 32.28
CA SER A 17 1.16 -20.63 31.28
C SER A 17 0.50 -21.96 30.91
N MET A 18 -0.01 -22.70 31.90
CA MET A 18 -0.73 -23.96 31.64
C MET A 18 -2.08 -23.73 30.98
N ALA A 19 -2.80 -22.65 31.34
CA ALA A 19 -4.05 -22.28 30.67
C ALA A 19 -3.82 -21.86 29.22
N PHE A 20 -2.75 -21.16 28.93
CA PHE A 20 -2.36 -20.75 27.57
C PHE A 20 -1.93 -21.96 26.73
N SER A 21 -1.16 -22.90 27.32
CA SER A 21 -0.77 -24.16 26.67
C SER A 21 -1.98 -25.06 26.40
N SER A 22 -2.93 -25.15 27.34
CA SER A 22 -4.15 -25.93 27.17
C SER A 22 -5.09 -25.32 26.13
N PHE A 23 -5.19 -23.98 26.05
CA PHE A 23 -5.93 -23.28 25.04
C PHE A 23 -5.32 -23.51 23.64
N PHE A 24 -3.99 -23.48 23.54
CA PHE A 24 -3.27 -23.74 22.28
C PHE A 24 -3.49 -25.18 21.80
N MET A 25 -3.41 -26.16 22.71
CA MET A 25 -3.70 -27.57 22.42
C MET A 25 -5.17 -27.83 21.99
N LEU A 26 -6.11 -27.09 22.59
CA LEU A 26 -7.52 -27.15 22.19
C LEU A 26 -7.75 -26.54 20.79
N VAL A 27 -7.09 -25.44 20.49
CA VAL A 27 -7.13 -24.82 19.17
C VAL A 27 -6.49 -25.74 18.13
N GLU A 28 -5.34 -26.35 18.41
CA GLU A 28 -4.70 -27.32 17.53
C GLU A 28 -5.58 -28.58 17.32
N SER A 29 -6.21 -29.10 18.38
CA SER A 29 -7.09 -30.25 18.24
C SER A 29 -8.38 -29.94 17.47
N MET A 30 -8.95 -28.75 17.62
CA MET A 30 -10.05 -28.27 16.77
C MET A 30 -9.61 -28.09 15.31
N PHE A 31 -8.43 -27.50 15.08
CA PHE A 31 -7.85 -27.40 13.74
C PHE A 31 -7.62 -28.79 13.12
N PHE A 32 -7.12 -29.73 13.89
CA PHE A 32 -6.89 -31.13 13.45
C PHE A 32 -8.19 -31.86 13.12
N ALA A 33 -9.25 -31.66 13.90
CA ALA A 33 -10.58 -32.22 13.64
C ALA A 33 -11.22 -31.60 12.37
N ILE A 34 -11.08 -30.30 12.17
CA ILE A 34 -11.51 -29.60 10.94
C ILE A 34 -10.67 -30.05 9.74
N PHE A 35 -9.37 -30.30 9.95
CA PHE A 35 -8.46 -30.78 8.92
C PHE A 35 -8.86 -32.16 8.37
N LEU A 36 -9.34 -33.06 9.22
CA LEU A 36 -9.79 -34.37 8.83
C LEU A 36 -11.16 -34.38 8.13
N THR A 37 -12.03 -33.44 8.46
CA THR A 37 -13.38 -33.37 7.90
C THR A 37 -13.50 -32.54 6.61
N PHE A 38 -12.56 -31.58 6.38
CA PHE A 38 -12.58 -30.69 5.20
C PHE A 38 -11.19 -30.48 4.60
N PRO A 39 -10.51 -31.45 4.04
CA PRO A 39 -9.13 -31.31 3.55
C PRO A 39 -9.00 -30.26 2.43
N ARG A 40 -10.01 -30.07 1.59
CA ARG A 40 -10.00 -29.05 0.53
C ARG A 40 -10.06 -27.61 1.07
N PHE A 41 -10.82 -27.38 2.13
CA PHE A 41 -10.95 -26.04 2.72
C PHE A 41 -9.63 -25.60 3.38
N VAL A 42 -8.97 -26.51 4.08
CA VAL A 42 -7.70 -26.21 4.76
C VAL A 42 -6.57 -25.97 3.77
N THR A 43 -6.48 -26.78 2.70
CA THR A 43 -5.47 -26.52 1.66
C THR A 43 -5.68 -25.18 0.98
N THR A 44 -6.93 -24.80 0.70
CA THR A 44 -7.25 -23.48 0.12
C THR A 44 -6.95 -22.35 1.10
N PHE A 45 -7.28 -22.51 2.38
CA PHE A 45 -7.00 -21.51 3.42
C PHE A 45 -5.50 -21.34 3.66
N VAL A 46 -4.74 -22.44 3.77
CA VAL A 46 -3.28 -22.38 3.91
C VAL A 46 -2.63 -21.76 2.68
N ALA A 47 -3.10 -22.08 1.47
CA ALA A 47 -2.63 -21.45 0.24
C ALA A 47 -2.94 -19.95 0.23
N TYR A 48 -4.14 -19.56 0.66
CA TYR A 48 -4.53 -18.14 0.78
C TYR A 48 -3.67 -17.39 1.80
N ILE A 49 -3.46 -17.95 3.00
CA ILE A 49 -2.57 -17.36 4.02
C ILE A 49 -1.14 -17.29 3.53
N ARG A 50 -0.66 -18.32 2.83
CA ARG A 50 0.68 -18.31 2.23
C ARG A 50 0.81 -17.21 1.17
N THR A 51 -0.18 -17.06 0.31
CA THR A 51 -0.23 -15.97 -0.67
C THR A 51 -0.24 -14.59 -0.01
N LEU A 52 -0.97 -14.42 1.10
CA LEU A 52 -0.97 -13.17 1.87
C LEU A 52 0.40 -12.87 2.51
N ILE A 53 1.07 -13.91 3.05
CA ILE A 53 2.39 -13.77 3.65
C ILE A 53 3.45 -13.52 2.57
N ASP A 54 3.42 -14.26 1.48
CA ASP A 54 4.37 -14.14 0.37
C ASP A 54 4.24 -12.77 -0.30
N ASN A 55 3.03 -12.26 -0.51
CA ASN A 55 2.81 -10.92 -1.05
C ASN A 55 3.34 -9.79 -0.13
N HIS A 56 3.42 -10.02 1.19
CA HIS A 56 3.93 -9.02 2.15
C HIS A 56 5.46 -8.98 2.23
N MET A 57 6.14 -10.04 1.76
CA MET A 57 7.60 -10.19 1.85
C MET A 57 8.30 -10.07 0.50
N GLN A 58 7.56 -10.00 -0.61
CA GLN A 58 8.13 -9.85 -1.94
C GLN A 58 8.16 -8.37 -2.34
N GLY A 59 9.32 -7.93 -2.83
CA GLY A 59 9.42 -6.62 -3.48
C GLY A 59 8.61 -6.58 -4.78
N TYR A 60 8.39 -5.38 -5.28
CA TYR A 60 7.67 -5.17 -6.55
C TYR A 60 8.66 -5.21 -7.70
N PRO A 61 8.37 -5.95 -8.80
CA PRO A 61 9.20 -5.92 -9.99
C PRO A 61 9.14 -4.55 -10.66
N THR A 62 10.30 -4.01 -11.04
CA THR A 62 10.38 -2.74 -11.76
C THR A 62 10.56 -2.97 -13.25
N LYS A 63 10.01 -2.06 -14.06
CA LYS A 63 10.18 -2.07 -15.51
C LYS A 63 11.56 -1.50 -15.87
N GLN A 64 12.21 -2.10 -16.86
CA GLN A 64 13.44 -1.59 -17.45
C GLN A 64 13.12 -0.70 -18.65
N HIS A 65 13.64 0.53 -18.68
CA HIS A 65 13.29 1.50 -19.73
C HIS A 65 14.37 1.64 -20.77
N GLY A 66 15.35 0.98 -20.98
CA GLY A 66 16.37 1.08 -22.04
C GLY A 66 17.02 2.46 -22.22
N VAL A 67 16.68 3.43 -21.37
CA VAL A 67 17.22 4.80 -21.28
C VAL A 67 17.56 5.11 -19.84
N ALA A 68 18.45 6.08 -19.63
CA ALA A 68 18.72 6.58 -18.29
C ALA A 68 17.48 7.32 -17.74
N VAL A 69 17.11 7.02 -16.51
CA VAL A 69 15.92 7.58 -15.88
C VAL A 69 16.27 8.43 -14.67
N LYS A 70 15.44 9.43 -14.38
CA LYS A 70 15.37 10.11 -13.09
C LYS A 70 14.03 9.81 -12.44
N ARG A 71 14.00 9.88 -11.12
CA ARG A 71 12.85 9.50 -10.30
C ARG A 71 12.38 10.68 -9.47
N TYR A 72 11.08 10.91 -9.47
CA TYR A 72 10.39 11.83 -8.58
C TYR A 72 9.63 11.01 -7.53
N CYS A 73 9.90 11.26 -6.26
CA CYS A 73 9.21 10.61 -5.14
C CYS A 73 8.31 11.66 -4.47
N ARG A 74 7.02 11.39 -4.45
CA ARG A 74 6.02 12.34 -3.95
C ARG A 74 5.09 11.66 -2.95
N THR A 75 4.49 12.44 -2.06
CA THR A 75 3.59 11.93 -1.03
C THR A 75 2.40 12.85 -0.81
N MET A 76 1.25 12.27 -0.46
CA MET A 76 0.07 12.98 0.03
C MET A 76 -0.71 12.10 1.02
N ASN A 77 -1.72 12.67 1.66
CA ASN A 77 -2.67 11.90 2.46
C ASN A 77 -4.01 11.77 1.74
N LEU A 78 -4.66 10.62 1.94
CA LEU A 78 -6.10 10.50 1.76
C LEU A 78 -6.83 10.96 3.03
N LYS A 79 -8.09 11.30 2.92
CA LYS A 79 -8.98 11.49 4.06
C LYS A 79 -8.97 10.22 4.91
N ALA A 80 -8.91 10.36 6.23
CA ALA A 80 -8.85 9.23 7.18
C ALA A 80 -10.23 8.57 7.33
N ASP A 81 -10.75 8.03 6.22
CA ASP A 81 -12.03 7.32 6.11
C ASP A 81 -11.82 6.03 5.33
N ASP A 82 -12.06 4.89 5.97
CA ASP A 82 -11.82 3.57 5.40
C ASP A 82 -12.67 3.30 4.13
N ALA A 83 -13.86 3.88 4.02
CA ALA A 83 -14.70 3.69 2.84
C ALA A 83 -14.14 4.47 1.65
N LEU A 84 -13.70 5.72 1.87
CA LEU A 84 -13.05 6.54 0.84
C LEU A 84 -11.72 5.95 0.41
N ILE A 85 -10.92 5.42 1.36
CA ILE A 85 -9.65 4.75 1.04
C ILE A 85 -9.89 3.52 0.16
N ARG A 86 -10.86 2.67 0.51
CA ARG A 86 -11.20 1.48 -0.32
C ARG A 86 -11.66 1.88 -1.71
N GLU A 87 -12.47 2.93 -1.83
CA GLU A 87 -12.94 3.41 -3.14
C GLU A 87 -11.78 3.97 -3.96
N TYR A 88 -10.87 4.73 -3.36
CA TYR A 88 -9.66 5.22 -4.03
C TYR A 88 -8.81 4.06 -4.58
N ILE A 89 -8.57 3.02 -3.78
CA ILE A 89 -7.87 1.80 -4.21
C ILE A 89 -8.59 1.15 -5.39
N HIS A 90 -9.92 1.02 -5.30
CA HIS A 90 -10.71 0.45 -6.39
C HIS A 90 -10.56 1.25 -7.68
N ARG A 91 -10.61 2.59 -7.63
CA ARG A 91 -10.45 3.46 -8.81
C ARG A 91 -9.06 3.43 -9.43
N HIS A 92 -8.04 3.02 -8.68
CA HIS A 92 -6.68 2.83 -9.17
C HIS A 92 -6.34 1.37 -9.50
N SER A 93 -7.29 0.44 -9.34
CA SER A 93 -7.07 -0.96 -9.72
C SER A 93 -7.08 -1.15 -11.24
N GLU A 94 -6.55 -2.30 -11.69
CA GLU A 94 -6.46 -2.62 -13.11
C GLU A 94 -7.82 -2.49 -13.82
N GLY A 95 -7.82 -1.76 -14.93
CA GLY A 95 -9.01 -1.51 -15.75
C GLY A 95 -10.01 -0.48 -15.19
N GLN A 96 -9.77 0.12 -14.02
CA GLN A 96 -10.64 1.13 -13.43
C GLN A 96 -10.19 2.56 -13.68
N VAL A 97 -8.89 2.79 -13.88
CA VAL A 97 -8.38 4.10 -14.30
C VAL A 97 -8.86 4.41 -15.72
N TRP A 98 -9.34 5.61 -15.91
CA TRP A 98 -9.85 6.02 -17.23
C TRP A 98 -8.76 5.94 -18.30
N PRO A 99 -9.04 5.35 -19.47
CA PRO A 99 -8.03 5.17 -20.52
C PRO A 99 -7.36 6.47 -20.95
N GLU A 100 -8.12 7.57 -21.01
CA GLU A 100 -7.63 8.89 -21.39
C GLU A 100 -6.57 9.42 -20.42
N ILE A 101 -6.70 9.09 -19.12
CA ILE A 101 -5.72 9.48 -18.09
C ILE A 101 -4.41 8.70 -18.29
N LEU A 102 -4.50 7.38 -18.48
CA LEU A 102 -3.31 6.56 -18.75
C LEU A 102 -2.59 6.98 -20.03
N GLU A 103 -3.36 7.30 -21.08
CA GLU A 103 -2.81 7.80 -22.34
C GLU A 103 -2.19 9.20 -22.16
N GLY A 104 -2.87 10.09 -21.43
CA GLY A 104 -2.38 11.42 -21.12
C GLY A 104 -1.03 11.38 -20.40
N ILE A 105 -0.92 10.62 -19.32
CA ILE A 105 0.31 10.44 -18.54
C ILE A 105 1.46 9.95 -19.44
N ARG A 106 1.22 8.94 -20.26
CA ARG A 106 2.24 8.42 -21.19
C ARG A 106 2.62 9.43 -22.28
N SER A 107 1.64 10.20 -22.78
CA SER A 107 1.85 11.16 -23.89
C SER A 107 2.73 12.34 -23.52
N VAL A 108 2.82 12.69 -22.23
CA VAL A 108 3.71 13.75 -21.75
C VAL A 108 5.13 13.24 -21.46
N GLY A 109 5.40 11.94 -21.61
CA GLY A 109 6.74 11.37 -21.50
C GLY A 109 7.06 10.73 -20.14
N ILE A 110 6.06 10.49 -19.29
CA ILE A 110 6.22 9.69 -18.09
C ILE A 110 6.37 8.22 -18.51
N LEU A 111 7.43 7.57 -18.02
CA LEU A 111 7.79 6.19 -18.36
C LEU A 111 7.12 5.18 -17.44
N GLU A 112 7.02 5.52 -16.14
CA GLU A 112 6.36 4.70 -15.12
C GLU A 112 5.81 5.60 -14.02
N MET A 113 4.68 5.18 -13.44
CA MET A 113 4.09 5.79 -12.26
C MET A 113 3.52 4.71 -11.36
N GLU A 114 3.99 4.67 -10.13
CA GLU A 114 3.57 3.71 -9.11
C GLU A 114 3.04 4.46 -7.89
N ILE A 115 1.95 3.98 -7.29
CA ILE A 115 1.39 4.55 -6.07
C ILE A 115 1.30 3.45 -5.01
N TYR A 116 1.86 3.72 -3.84
CA TYR A 116 1.84 2.86 -2.68
C TYR A 116 1.02 3.49 -1.56
N LEU A 117 0.39 2.67 -0.73
CA LEU A 117 -0.45 3.12 0.39
C LEU A 117 0.04 2.52 1.71
N LEU A 118 0.17 3.37 2.74
CA LEU A 118 0.38 2.97 4.13
C LEU A 118 -0.59 3.72 5.05
N GLY A 119 -1.59 3.01 5.59
CA GLY A 119 -2.69 3.66 6.31
C GLY A 119 -3.49 4.56 5.37
N ASN A 120 -3.45 5.88 5.60
CA ASN A 120 -4.02 6.87 4.69
C ASN A 120 -2.97 7.70 3.93
N ARG A 121 -1.67 7.34 4.06
CA ARG A 121 -0.60 8.03 3.35
C ARG A 121 -0.28 7.33 2.05
N LEU A 122 -0.27 8.10 0.98
CA LEU A 122 0.19 7.69 -0.35
C LEU A 122 1.66 8.05 -0.55
N PHE A 123 2.37 7.19 -1.24
CA PHE A 123 3.71 7.41 -1.74
C PHE A 123 3.70 7.10 -3.24
N MET A 124 4.09 8.07 -4.05
CA MET A 124 4.13 7.96 -5.51
C MET A 124 5.56 8.02 -6.00
N ILE A 125 5.92 7.11 -6.90
CA ILE A 125 7.17 7.12 -7.67
C ILE A 125 6.82 7.38 -9.12
N VAL A 126 7.46 8.40 -9.72
CA VAL A 126 7.35 8.70 -11.15
C VAL A 126 8.73 8.58 -11.77
N GLU A 127 8.87 7.78 -12.82
CA GLU A 127 10.10 7.63 -13.60
C GLU A 127 9.97 8.31 -14.95
N THR A 128 10.98 9.09 -15.30
CA THR A 128 11.05 9.86 -16.55
C THR A 128 12.44 9.77 -17.16
N PRO A 129 12.64 10.10 -18.44
CA PRO A 129 13.97 10.35 -18.98
C PRO A 129 14.73 11.42 -18.16
N VAL A 130 16.05 11.38 -18.16
CA VAL A 130 16.86 12.31 -17.36
C VAL A 130 16.73 13.78 -17.79
N ASP A 131 16.41 14.01 -19.06
CA ASP A 131 16.19 15.34 -19.68
C ASP A 131 14.73 15.81 -19.63
N PHE A 132 13.85 15.07 -18.95
CA PHE A 132 12.43 15.39 -18.82
C PHE A 132 12.23 16.76 -18.12
N ASP A 133 11.43 17.61 -18.72
CA ASP A 133 10.98 18.88 -18.15
C ASP A 133 9.63 18.67 -17.45
N TRP A 134 9.65 18.67 -16.13
CA TRP A 134 8.46 18.42 -15.31
C TRP A 134 7.40 19.49 -15.50
N ASP A 135 7.77 20.76 -15.45
CA ASP A 135 6.81 21.87 -15.48
C ASP A 135 6.06 21.90 -16.82
N SER A 136 6.80 21.87 -17.92
CA SER A 136 6.20 21.82 -19.26
C SER A 136 5.32 20.58 -19.48
N ALA A 137 5.72 19.42 -18.93
CA ALA A 137 4.95 18.20 -19.05
C ALA A 137 3.63 18.27 -18.24
N MET A 138 3.67 18.80 -17.02
CA MET A 138 2.48 18.95 -16.17
C MET A 138 1.52 20.01 -16.72
N GLU A 139 2.02 21.14 -17.22
CA GLU A 139 1.20 22.12 -17.93
C GLU A 139 0.47 21.51 -19.11
N ARG A 140 1.17 20.70 -19.91
CA ARG A 140 0.55 19.99 -21.04
C ARG A 140 -0.46 18.95 -20.55
N LEU A 141 -0.13 18.16 -19.54
CA LEU A 141 -1.02 17.12 -18.99
C LEU A 141 -2.35 17.73 -18.55
N ALA A 142 -2.32 18.87 -17.86
CA ALA A 142 -3.51 19.55 -17.37
C ALA A 142 -4.50 19.95 -18.49
N THR A 143 -4.03 20.10 -19.74
CA THR A 143 -4.87 20.45 -20.89
C THR A 143 -5.47 19.23 -21.62
N LEU A 144 -5.05 18.02 -21.27
CA LEU A 144 -5.48 16.82 -21.96
C LEU A 144 -6.92 16.40 -21.61
N PRO A 145 -7.58 15.64 -22.49
CA PRO A 145 -8.96 15.22 -22.29
C PRO A 145 -9.19 14.55 -20.94
N ARG A 146 -10.22 14.96 -20.23
CA ARG A 146 -10.69 14.42 -18.95
C ARG A 146 -9.73 14.54 -17.77
N GLN A 147 -8.54 15.16 -17.97
CA GLN A 147 -7.57 15.29 -16.87
C GLN A 147 -8.17 16.09 -15.69
N GLN A 148 -8.80 17.24 -15.96
CA GLN A 148 -9.43 18.04 -14.90
C GLN A 148 -10.59 17.29 -14.24
N GLU A 149 -11.40 16.58 -15.00
CA GLU A 149 -12.51 15.76 -14.47
C GLU A 149 -12.00 14.66 -13.53
N TRP A 150 -10.85 14.04 -13.88
CA TRP A 150 -10.19 13.05 -13.03
C TRP A 150 -9.64 13.68 -11.75
N GLU A 151 -8.97 14.82 -11.83
CA GLU A 151 -8.42 15.54 -10.68
C GLU A 151 -9.53 15.95 -9.70
N ASP A 152 -10.65 16.48 -10.20
CA ASP A 152 -11.81 16.86 -9.42
C ASP A 152 -12.41 15.61 -8.73
N TYR A 153 -12.52 14.51 -9.45
CA TYR A 153 -13.03 13.26 -8.90
C TYR A 153 -12.08 12.69 -7.82
N MET A 154 -10.78 12.69 -8.04
CA MET A 154 -9.81 12.21 -7.06
C MET A 154 -9.75 13.10 -5.80
N SER A 155 -10.01 14.40 -5.92
CA SER A 155 -10.02 15.33 -4.79
C SER A 155 -11.04 14.97 -3.70
N ILE A 156 -12.10 14.22 -4.05
CA ILE A 156 -13.10 13.71 -3.10
C ILE A 156 -12.44 12.86 -2.02
N PHE A 157 -11.43 12.08 -2.39
CA PHE A 157 -10.72 11.12 -1.53
C PHE A 157 -9.52 11.73 -0.83
N GLN A 158 -8.92 12.78 -1.41
CA GLN A 158 -7.66 13.37 -1.00
C GLN A 158 -7.85 14.34 0.17
N ASP A 159 -6.90 14.35 1.12
CA ASP A 159 -6.82 15.34 2.20
C ASP A 159 -6.08 16.57 1.68
N CYS A 160 -6.77 17.37 0.89
CA CYS A 160 -6.26 18.57 0.24
C CYS A 160 -7.26 19.74 0.41
N ARG A 161 -6.81 20.95 0.14
CA ARG A 161 -7.67 22.13 0.12
C ARG A 161 -8.42 22.20 -1.20
N GLU A 162 -9.59 22.80 -1.17
CA GLU A 162 -10.34 23.08 -2.38
C GLU A 162 -9.54 24.02 -3.30
N GLY A 163 -9.36 23.61 -4.55
CA GLY A 163 -8.60 24.36 -5.55
C GLY A 163 -7.10 24.07 -5.61
N ASP A 164 -6.55 23.21 -4.71
CA ASP A 164 -5.15 22.78 -4.83
C ASP A 164 -4.90 22.10 -6.17
N THR A 165 -3.85 22.45 -6.86
CA THR A 165 -3.36 21.76 -8.05
C THR A 165 -2.77 20.40 -7.73
N ALA A 166 -2.59 19.52 -8.72
CA ALA A 166 -1.95 18.22 -8.51
C ALA A 166 -0.55 18.35 -7.90
N ASP A 167 0.20 19.38 -8.27
CA ASP A 167 1.53 19.68 -7.71
C ASP A 167 1.49 20.12 -6.24
N GLU A 168 0.49 20.88 -5.84
CA GLU A 168 0.30 21.31 -4.45
C GLU A 168 -0.17 20.17 -3.56
N LYS A 169 -0.98 19.25 -4.09
CA LYS A 169 -1.44 18.06 -3.38
C LYS A 169 -0.31 17.05 -3.14
N TRP A 170 0.51 16.81 -4.15
CA TRP A 170 1.59 15.84 -4.12
C TRP A 170 2.91 16.49 -3.74
N MET A 171 3.26 16.46 -2.45
CA MET A 171 4.52 17.05 -1.95
C MET A 171 5.73 16.24 -2.42
N MET A 172 6.75 16.92 -2.96
CA MET A 172 8.03 16.32 -3.29
C MET A 172 8.76 15.87 -2.02
N MET A 173 9.38 14.69 -2.09
CA MET A 173 10.22 14.15 -1.02
C MET A 173 11.69 14.33 -1.34
N ASP A 174 12.48 14.70 -0.33
CA ASP A 174 13.93 14.80 -0.46
C ASP A 174 14.59 13.42 -0.47
N GLN A 175 15.53 13.21 -1.39
CA GLN A 175 16.37 12.01 -1.39
C GLN A 175 17.48 12.18 -0.34
N ILE A 176 17.37 11.50 0.79
CA ILE A 176 18.34 11.58 1.89
C ILE A 176 19.47 10.57 1.81
N PHE A 177 19.34 9.56 0.96
CA PHE A 177 20.35 8.52 0.77
C PHE A 177 20.28 7.90 -0.62
N ARG A 178 21.46 7.60 -1.18
CA ARG A 178 21.64 6.82 -2.40
C ARG A 178 22.81 5.88 -2.23
N LEU A 179 22.67 4.60 -2.59
CA LEU A 179 23.74 3.60 -2.43
C LEU A 179 24.85 3.77 -3.47
N TYR A 180 24.48 4.18 -4.69
CA TYR A 180 25.43 4.41 -5.80
C TYR A 180 25.39 5.87 -6.21
N GLU A 181 26.56 6.45 -6.47
CA GLU A 181 26.73 7.81 -6.99
C GLU A 181 26.64 7.86 -8.52
#